data_266988ce81aa80fc0d354367174188b6
#
_entry.id   266988ce81aa80fc0d354367174188b6
#
_cell.length_a   1.000
_cell.length_b   1.000
_cell.length_c   1.000
_cell.angle_alpha   90.00
_cell.angle_beta   90.00
_cell.angle_gamma   90.00
#
_symmetry.space_group_name_H-M   'P 1'
#
loop_
_entity.id
_entity.type
_entity.pdbx_description
1 polymer ?
#
loop_
_entity_poly.entity_id
_entity_poly.type
_entity_poly.pdbx_seq_one_letter_code
_entity_poly.pdbx_strand_id
1 'polypeptide(L)'
;MDRERIGVIGICGWGGMALNAVAADKRVKAVVASTMYDMTRVMSKGYNDSVTAEQRAATLEQLSRQRWEDAENGVPAMQPAYNELHGGEAQFMVDYHDYYMTSRGY
;
A
#
# COMPACT_ATOMS: atom_id res chain seq x y z
N MET A 1 17.29 13.67 -21.38
CA MET A 1 17.11 13.63 -19.90
C MET A 1 18.45 13.96 -19.26
N ASP A 2 18.45 14.91 -18.36
CA ASP A 2 19.66 15.30 -17.60
C ASP A 2 19.81 14.40 -16.36
N ARG A 3 20.83 13.54 -16.39
CA ARG A 3 21.06 12.55 -15.31
C ARG A 3 21.58 13.17 -14.01
N GLU A 4 22.07 14.41 -14.06
CA GLU A 4 22.55 15.13 -12.89
C GLU A 4 21.44 15.96 -12.19
N ARG A 5 20.25 16.01 -12.78
CA ARG A 5 19.11 16.77 -12.28
C ARG A 5 17.83 15.94 -12.25
N ILE A 6 17.89 14.80 -11.56
CA ILE A 6 16.74 13.93 -11.37
C ILE A 6 15.98 14.36 -10.13
N GLY A 7 14.68 14.65 -10.28
CA GLY A 7 13.75 14.86 -9.18
C GLY A 7 12.66 13.79 -9.19
N VAL A 8 12.10 13.50 -8.01
CA VAL A 8 11.00 12.54 -7.82
C VAL A 8 9.87 13.24 -7.09
N ILE A 9 8.65 13.03 -7.57
CA ILE A 9 7.42 13.45 -6.88
C ILE A 9 6.67 12.18 -6.50
N GLY A 10 6.44 12.00 -5.19
CA GLY A 10 5.65 10.89 -4.64
C GLY A 10 4.36 11.40 -4.01
N ILE A 11 3.23 10.79 -4.37
CA ILE A 11 1.91 11.16 -3.87
C ILE A 11 1.31 9.98 -3.12
N CYS A 12 0.63 10.23 -2.00
CA CYS A 12 -0.01 9.23 -1.16
C CYS A 12 1.02 8.20 -0.63
N GLY A 13 0.74 6.91 -0.67
CA GLY A 13 1.69 5.85 -0.28
C GLY A 13 3.02 5.89 -1.04
N TRP A 14 2.99 6.29 -2.30
CA TRP A 14 4.21 6.46 -3.12
C TRP A 14 5.11 7.59 -2.64
N GLY A 15 4.58 8.56 -1.87
CA GLY A 15 5.38 9.59 -1.23
C GLY A 15 6.34 9.01 -0.20
N GLY A 16 5.88 8.08 0.64
CA GLY A 16 6.73 7.37 1.59
C GLY A 16 7.77 6.48 0.90
N MET A 17 7.37 5.76 -0.14
CA MET A 17 8.30 4.95 -0.95
C MET A 17 9.35 5.80 -1.67
N ALA A 18 8.97 6.97 -2.19
CA ALA A 18 9.91 7.91 -2.81
C ALA A 18 10.99 8.37 -1.84
N LEU A 19 10.63 8.70 -0.58
CA LEU A 19 11.61 9.08 0.45
C LEU A 19 12.60 7.95 0.75
N ASN A 20 12.12 6.72 0.87
CA ASN A 20 12.99 5.57 1.09
C ASN A 20 13.94 5.33 -0.11
N ALA A 21 13.45 5.43 -1.33
CA ALA A 21 14.27 5.27 -2.52
C ALA A 21 15.35 6.35 -2.63
N VAL A 22 14.98 7.61 -2.38
CA VAL A 22 15.92 8.76 -2.42
C VAL A 22 16.99 8.66 -1.34
N ALA A 23 16.68 8.12 -0.18
CA ALA A 23 17.68 7.91 0.88
C ALA A 23 18.82 6.98 0.43
N ALA A 24 18.53 6.02 -0.45
CA ALA A 24 19.49 5.05 -0.98
C ALA A 24 20.10 5.47 -2.32
N ASP A 25 19.38 6.20 -3.18
CA ASP A 25 19.80 6.53 -4.54
C ASP A 25 20.32 7.98 -4.66
N LYS A 26 21.64 8.13 -4.72
CA LYS A 26 22.33 9.43 -4.82
C LYS A 26 22.13 10.15 -6.16
N ARG A 27 21.56 9.51 -7.16
CA ARG A 27 21.24 10.12 -8.45
C ARG A 27 20.07 11.09 -8.33
N VAL A 28 19.16 10.85 -7.39
CA VAL A 28 18.05 11.75 -7.11
C VAL A 28 18.54 12.96 -6.30
N LYS A 29 18.27 14.16 -6.81
CA LYS A 29 18.72 15.43 -6.24
C LYS A 29 17.62 16.21 -5.53
N ALA A 30 16.37 15.89 -5.82
CA ALA A 30 15.22 16.54 -5.20
C ALA A 30 14.07 15.54 -5.04
N VAL A 31 13.31 15.66 -3.95
CA VAL A 31 12.11 14.88 -3.72
C VAL A 31 10.99 15.77 -3.19
N VAL A 32 9.81 15.56 -3.69
CA VAL A 32 8.58 16.14 -3.15
C VAL A 32 7.65 14.99 -2.74
N ALA A 33 7.21 14.99 -1.50
CA ALA A 33 6.23 14.05 -1.00
C ALA A 33 4.95 14.81 -0.61
N SER A 34 3.82 14.43 -1.21
CA SER A 34 2.52 15.05 -0.95
C SER A 34 1.56 14.03 -0.35
N THR A 35 0.82 14.41 0.70
CA THR A 35 -0.17 13.56 1.35
C THR A 35 0.34 12.15 1.68
N MET A 36 1.64 12.05 1.99
CA MET A 36 2.33 10.79 2.18
C MET A 36 2.04 10.17 3.55
N TYR A 37 2.14 8.85 3.61
CA TYR A 37 2.20 8.08 4.84
C TYR A 37 3.26 6.97 4.72
N ASP A 38 3.69 6.45 5.87
CA ASP A 38 4.67 5.36 5.91
C ASP A 38 4.00 4.03 5.53
N MET A 39 4.17 3.63 4.27
CA MET A 39 3.64 2.36 3.76
C MET A 39 4.17 1.15 4.54
N THR A 40 5.43 1.16 4.96
CA THR A 40 6.02 0.05 5.69
C THR A 40 5.37 -0.11 7.06
N ARG A 41 5.10 1.00 7.74
CA ARG A 41 4.38 1.02 9.01
C ARG A 41 2.93 0.56 8.86
N VAL A 42 2.21 1.11 7.88
CA VAL A 42 0.81 0.72 7.62
C VAL A 42 0.70 -0.77 7.29
N MET A 43 1.57 -1.29 6.44
CA MET A 43 1.56 -2.71 6.08
C MET A 43 1.99 -3.64 7.23
N SER A 44 2.77 -3.14 8.18
CA SER A 44 3.23 -3.95 9.31
C SER A 44 2.39 -3.82 10.57
N LYS A 45 1.80 -2.65 10.81
CA LYS A 45 1.06 -2.32 12.03
C LYS A 45 -0.42 -1.98 11.80
N GLY A 46 -0.86 -1.96 10.55
CA GLY A 46 -2.22 -1.57 10.20
C GLY A 46 -2.47 -0.06 10.31
N TYR A 47 -3.68 0.33 9.99
CA TYR A 47 -4.12 1.71 10.13
C TYR A 47 -4.16 2.12 11.62
N ASN A 48 -3.52 3.24 11.94
CA ASN A 48 -3.36 3.74 13.31
C ASN A 48 -2.71 2.73 14.28
N ASP A 49 -1.79 1.90 13.78
CA ASP A 49 -1.09 0.87 14.57
C ASP A 49 -2.06 -0.13 15.23
N SER A 50 -3.16 -0.43 14.59
CA SER A 50 -4.22 -1.30 15.11
C SER A 50 -3.88 -2.80 15.12
N VAL A 51 -2.78 -3.20 14.49
CA VAL A 51 -2.36 -4.61 14.36
C VAL A 51 -1.25 -4.92 15.34
N THR A 52 -1.46 -5.92 16.20
CA THR A 52 -0.44 -6.39 17.13
C THR A 52 0.64 -7.23 16.42
N ALA A 53 1.75 -7.48 17.13
CA ALA A 53 2.82 -8.34 16.62
C ALA A 53 2.35 -9.78 16.36
N GLU A 54 1.49 -10.30 17.25
CA GLU A 54 0.90 -11.63 17.14
C GLU A 54 -0.04 -11.74 15.93
N GLN A 55 -0.90 -10.75 15.74
CA GLN A 55 -1.79 -10.67 14.58
C GLN A 55 -1.00 -10.59 13.27
N ARG A 56 0.05 -9.78 13.27
CA ARG A 56 0.94 -9.69 12.10
C ARG A 56 1.61 -11.03 11.81
N ALA A 57 2.13 -11.72 12.84
CA ALA A 57 2.77 -13.03 12.67
C ALA A 57 1.79 -14.05 12.10
N ALA A 58 0.57 -14.11 12.60
CA ALA A 58 -0.49 -14.98 12.09
C ALA A 58 -0.83 -14.68 10.62
N THR A 59 -0.95 -13.40 10.26
CA THR A 59 -1.19 -12.98 8.87
C THR A 59 -0.05 -13.39 7.95
N LEU A 60 1.21 -13.23 8.36
CA LEU A 60 2.36 -13.63 7.55
C LEU A 60 2.41 -15.16 7.35
N GLU A 61 2.05 -15.93 8.36
CA GLU A 61 1.95 -17.39 8.25
C GLU A 61 0.85 -17.79 7.27
N GLN A 62 -0.34 -17.17 7.38
CA GLN A 62 -1.45 -17.40 6.45
C GLN A 62 -1.07 -17.08 5.00
N LEU A 63 -0.45 -15.91 4.77
CA LEU A 63 0.01 -15.52 3.43
C LEU A 63 1.08 -16.46 2.88
N SER A 64 1.92 -17.01 3.75
CA SER A 64 2.94 -17.98 3.34
C SER A 64 2.31 -19.29 2.90
N ARG A 65 1.29 -19.78 3.61
CA ARG A 65 0.50 -20.95 3.21
C ARG A 65 -0.25 -20.71 1.90
N GLN A 66 -0.89 -19.55 1.77
CA GLN A 66 -1.61 -19.18 0.56
C GLN A 66 -0.71 -19.23 -0.68
N ARG A 67 0.55 -18.81 -0.58
CA ARG A 67 1.50 -18.88 -1.71
C ARG A 67 1.75 -20.31 -2.18
N TRP A 68 1.74 -21.28 -1.28
CA TRP A 68 1.85 -22.70 -1.66
C TRP A 68 0.61 -23.17 -2.41
N GLU A 69 -0.57 -22.85 -1.88
CA GLU A 69 -1.85 -23.17 -2.51
C GLU A 69 -1.98 -22.52 -3.90
N ASP A 70 -1.60 -21.26 -4.02
CA ASP A 70 -1.57 -20.53 -5.29
C ASP A 70 -0.65 -21.20 -6.31
N ALA A 71 0.54 -21.65 -5.88
CA ALA A 71 1.48 -22.32 -6.73
C ALA A 71 0.97 -23.70 -7.19
N GLU A 72 0.32 -24.46 -6.32
CA GLU A 72 -0.28 -25.77 -6.64
C GLU A 72 -1.48 -25.63 -7.58
N ASN A 73 -2.31 -24.62 -7.37
CA ASN A 73 -3.51 -24.36 -8.17
C ASN A 73 -3.21 -23.63 -9.51
N GLY A 74 -2.02 -23.03 -9.63
CA GLY A 74 -1.65 -22.25 -10.80
C GLY A 74 -2.38 -20.91 -10.96
N VAL A 75 -3.18 -20.51 -9.97
CA VAL A 75 -3.96 -19.27 -9.95
C VAL A 75 -3.82 -18.62 -8.57
N PRO A 76 -3.37 -17.36 -8.50
CA PRO A 76 -3.27 -16.66 -7.23
C PRO A 76 -4.64 -16.32 -6.66
N ALA A 77 -4.81 -16.47 -5.36
CA ALA A 77 -5.97 -15.94 -4.66
C ALA A 77 -5.95 -14.42 -4.71
N MET A 78 -6.98 -13.85 -5.29
CA MET A 78 -7.15 -12.39 -5.35
C MET A 78 -8.01 -11.95 -4.17
N GLN A 79 -7.56 -10.92 -3.46
CA GLN A 79 -8.43 -10.28 -2.49
C GLN A 79 -9.53 -9.50 -3.22
N PRO A 80 -10.75 -9.47 -2.64
CA PRO A 80 -11.81 -8.60 -3.17
C PRO A 80 -11.28 -7.16 -3.27
N ALA A 81 -11.51 -6.54 -4.40
CA ALA A 81 -11.20 -5.13 -4.56
C ALA A 81 -12.17 -4.29 -3.67
N TYR A 82 -11.95 -2.98 -3.58
CA TYR A 82 -12.77 -2.04 -2.79
C TYR A 82 -14.23 -1.91 -3.22
N ASN A 83 -14.67 -2.72 -4.18
CA ASN A 83 -16.00 -2.71 -4.77
C ASN A 83 -17.08 -3.39 -3.93
N GLU A 84 -16.72 -4.03 -2.82
CA GLU A 84 -17.70 -4.67 -1.94
C GLU A 84 -17.51 -4.17 -0.50
N LEU A 85 -18.50 -3.47 0.02
CA LEU A 85 -18.62 -3.13 1.43
C LEU A 85 -19.51 -4.15 2.13
N HIS A 86 -19.01 -4.69 3.24
CA HIS A 86 -19.74 -5.72 4.01
C HIS A 86 -20.40 -5.17 5.28
N GLY A 87 -20.16 -3.91 5.59
CA GLY A 87 -20.62 -3.22 6.79
C GLY A 87 -19.63 -3.35 7.97
N GLY A 88 -19.37 -2.23 8.62
CA GLY A 88 -18.43 -2.14 9.73
C GLY A 88 -16.99 -1.77 9.35
N GLU A 89 -16.74 -1.45 8.08
CA GLU A 89 -15.46 -0.95 7.62
C GLU A 89 -15.10 0.40 8.24
N ALA A 90 -13.80 0.69 8.34
CA ALA A 90 -13.34 2.01 8.73
C ALA A 90 -13.82 3.06 7.73
N GLN A 91 -14.17 4.27 8.20
CA GLN A 91 -14.76 5.32 7.38
C GLN A 91 -13.95 5.60 6.10
N PHE A 92 -12.62 5.60 6.18
CA PHE A 92 -11.78 5.84 5.00
C PHE A 92 -11.98 4.78 3.88
N MET A 93 -12.35 3.54 4.21
CA MET A 93 -12.67 2.49 3.22
C MET A 93 -13.98 2.80 2.51
N VAL A 94 -14.97 3.28 3.25
CA VAL A 94 -16.25 3.75 2.69
C VAL A 94 -16.01 4.93 1.75
N ASP A 95 -15.20 5.91 2.17
CA ASP A 95 -14.87 7.08 1.38
C ASP A 95 -14.13 6.69 0.08
N TYR A 96 -13.22 5.72 0.14
CA TYR A 96 -12.54 5.17 -1.04
C TYR A 96 -13.50 4.47 -1.98
N HIS A 97 -14.40 3.63 -1.44
CA HIS A 97 -15.43 2.98 -2.23
C HIS A 97 -16.27 4.04 -2.96
N ASP A 98 -16.80 5.03 -2.23
CA ASP A 98 -17.64 6.08 -2.79
C ASP A 98 -16.93 6.93 -3.84
N TYR A 99 -15.61 7.09 -3.72
CA TYR A 99 -14.83 7.78 -4.73
C TYR A 99 -14.58 6.90 -5.96
N TYR A 100 -14.00 5.71 -5.77
CA TYR A 100 -13.53 4.88 -6.87
C TYR A 100 -14.63 4.10 -7.59
N MET A 101 -15.77 3.86 -6.93
CA MET A 101 -16.90 3.11 -7.52
C MET A 101 -17.99 4.02 -8.07
N THR A 102 -17.75 5.31 -8.20
CA THR A 102 -18.65 6.30 -8.78
C THR A 102 -18.00 7.02 -9.97
N SER A 103 -18.81 7.78 -10.73
CA SER A 103 -18.32 8.61 -11.85
C SER A 103 -17.31 9.69 -11.45
N ARG A 104 -17.04 9.87 -10.15
CA ARG A 104 -16.03 10.82 -9.66
C ARG A 104 -14.60 10.28 -9.78
N GLY A 105 -14.43 8.97 -9.70
CA GLY A 105 -13.14 8.30 -9.77
C GLY A 105 -12.83 7.66 -11.12
N TYR A 106 -13.78 7.70 -12.05
CA TYR A 106 -13.66 7.17 -13.40
C TYR A 106 -13.49 8.28 -14.42
#